data_168824554e719b90f879372c1cdcafc8
#
_entry.id   168824554e719b90f879372c1cdcafc8
#
_cell.length_a   1.000
_cell.length_b   1.000
_cell.length_c   1.000
_cell.angle_alpha   90.00
_cell.angle_beta   90.00
_cell.angle_gamma   90.00
#
_symmetry.space_group_name_H-M   'P 1'
#
loop_
_entity.id
_entity.type
_entity.pdbx_description
1 polymer ?
#
loop_
_entity_poly.entity_id
_entity_poly.type
_entity_poly.pdbx_seq_one_letter_code
_entity_poly.pdbx_strand_id
1 'polypeptide(L)'
;RNENVSIIHDVQQYFVTPKKEIIEQITTTYMNLLQVTPTSQKPDWINNIKILNDNIIQDDLNTLDEEIKKLQQAKVEKEKMLSSNEDYKKVLYSSGDKLVDIVEKILVEMLSIPIDDLDRKKQDLYFKLDGINILAEVKGVNDPFQRDNISQAKRHVTDFANENGIYGEDVNKMCKGLLIIN
;
A
#
# COMPACT_ATOMS: atom_id res chain seq x y z
N ARG A 1 64.01 -45.44 12.58
CA ARG A 1 63.04 -44.70 13.41
C ARG A 1 61.77 -44.56 12.61
N ASN A 2 60.70 -45.15 13.16
CA ASN A 2 59.42 -45.09 12.49
C ASN A 2 58.92 -43.67 12.53
N GLU A 3 58.97 -43.00 11.36
CA GLU A 3 58.39 -41.66 11.18
C GLU A 3 56.87 -41.66 11.20
N ASN A 4 56.24 -42.81 11.37
CA ASN A 4 54.82 -43.00 11.59
C ASN A 4 54.52 -43.10 13.07
N VAL A 5 54.95 -42.17 13.83
CA VAL A 5 54.58 -42.12 15.23
C VAL A 5 53.10 -41.82 15.29
N SER A 6 52.45 -42.72 15.92
CA SER A 6 51.07 -42.68 16.19
C SER A 6 50.66 -41.33 16.72
N ILE A 7 49.74 -40.87 16.10
CA ILE A 7 49.20 -39.55 16.13
C ILE A 7 48.72 -39.16 17.47
N ILE A 8 48.45 -40.04 18.34
CA ILE A 8 47.83 -39.65 19.58
C ILE A 8 48.09 -40.71 20.62
N HIS A 9 49.08 -40.52 21.44
CA HIS A 9 49.04 -41.15 22.75
C HIS A 9 48.87 -40.15 23.90
N ASP A 10 49.22 -38.91 23.60
CA ASP A 10 48.98 -37.83 24.54
C ASP A 10 49.04 -36.50 23.79
N VAL A 11 47.93 -35.86 23.59
CA VAL A 11 47.79 -34.62 22.84
C VAL A 11 48.65 -33.50 23.43
N GLN A 12 49.05 -33.64 24.65
CA GLN A 12 49.88 -32.64 25.34
C GLN A 12 51.37 -32.80 25.14
N GLN A 13 51.87 -33.98 24.69
CA GLN A 13 53.27 -34.27 24.68
C GLN A 13 53.96 -34.32 23.33
N TYR A 14 53.20 -34.48 22.23
CA TYR A 14 53.83 -34.68 20.92
C TYR A 14 53.23 -33.83 19.84
N PHE A 15 53.74 -32.64 19.66
CA PHE A 15 53.48 -31.85 18.50
C PHE A 15 54.49 -32.22 17.40
N VAL A 16 54.21 -33.25 16.66
CA VAL A 16 54.95 -33.58 15.46
C VAL A 16 54.15 -33.06 14.32
N THR A 17 54.71 -32.10 13.55
CA THR A 17 54.14 -31.66 12.30
C THR A 17 54.39 -32.74 11.25
N PRO A 18 53.42 -33.60 10.95
CA PRO A 18 53.62 -34.63 9.93
C PRO A 18 53.81 -33.98 8.56
N LYS A 19 54.51 -34.67 7.69
CA LYS A 19 54.59 -34.23 6.30
C LYS A 19 53.23 -34.14 5.68
N LYS A 20 53.01 -33.20 4.76
CA LYS A 20 51.75 -32.96 4.13
C LYS A 20 51.11 -34.23 3.57
N GLU A 21 51.93 -35.09 2.93
CA GLU A 21 51.50 -36.36 2.35
C GLU A 21 50.89 -37.32 3.44
N ILE A 22 51.44 -37.29 4.65
CA ILE A 22 50.94 -38.11 5.73
C ILE A 22 49.59 -37.57 6.26
N ILE A 23 49.47 -36.27 6.34
CA ILE A 23 48.21 -35.62 6.69
C ILE A 23 47.13 -36.01 5.69
N GLU A 24 47.42 -35.89 4.38
CA GLU A 24 46.49 -36.23 3.30
C GLU A 24 46.08 -37.70 3.36
N GLN A 25 47.04 -38.63 3.59
CA GLN A 25 46.73 -40.04 3.72
C GLN A 25 45.84 -40.35 4.93
N ILE A 26 46.14 -39.79 6.08
CA ILE A 26 45.36 -39.96 7.30
C ILE A 26 43.98 -39.37 7.09
N THR A 27 43.86 -38.16 6.54
CA THR A 27 42.57 -37.52 6.27
C THR A 27 41.75 -38.37 5.32
N THR A 28 42.34 -38.85 4.23
CA THR A 28 41.67 -39.71 3.23
C THR A 28 41.20 -41.01 3.88
N THR A 29 42.06 -41.66 4.69
CA THR A 29 41.75 -42.92 5.37
C THR A 29 40.63 -42.69 6.37
N TYR A 30 40.65 -41.59 7.12
CA TYR A 30 39.64 -41.29 8.13
C TYR A 30 38.30 -40.94 7.47
N MET A 31 38.32 -40.19 6.37
CA MET A 31 37.14 -39.88 5.59
C MET A 31 36.51 -41.12 4.96
N ASN A 32 37.35 -42.05 4.47
CA ASN A 32 36.86 -43.34 3.96
C ASN A 32 36.29 -44.24 5.05
N LEU A 33 36.90 -44.26 6.25
CA LEU A 33 36.39 -44.98 7.41
C LEU A 33 35.03 -44.45 7.88
N LEU A 34 34.85 -43.14 7.81
CA LEU A 34 33.57 -42.49 8.11
C LEU A 34 32.57 -42.55 6.97
N GLN A 35 32.96 -43.14 5.84
CA GLN A 35 32.16 -43.09 4.59
C GLN A 35 31.80 -41.64 4.13
N VAL A 36 32.63 -40.70 4.57
CA VAL A 36 32.44 -39.29 4.20
C VAL A 36 33.30 -39.02 2.97
N THR A 37 32.71 -39.04 1.82
CA THR A 37 33.36 -38.50 0.63
C THR A 37 33.38 -36.97 0.73
N PRO A 38 34.54 -36.33 0.52
CA PRO A 38 34.57 -34.86 0.40
C PRO A 38 33.78 -34.43 -0.83
N THR A 39 32.51 -34.16 -0.62
CA THR A 39 31.68 -33.56 -1.67
C THR A 39 31.79 -32.04 -1.56
N SER A 40 31.91 -31.37 -2.69
CA SER A 40 31.85 -29.90 -2.73
C SER A 40 30.44 -29.38 -2.34
N GLN A 41 29.51 -30.27 -2.15
CA GLN A 41 28.14 -29.94 -1.71
C GLN A 41 28.06 -30.00 -0.19
N LYS A 42 27.46 -28.94 0.37
CA LYS A 42 27.19 -28.84 1.81
C LYS A 42 26.26 -29.99 2.25
N PRO A 43 26.68 -30.89 3.15
CA PRO A 43 25.81 -31.96 3.64
C PRO A 43 24.62 -31.39 4.42
N ASP A 44 23.45 -32.01 4.29
CA ASP A 44 22.20 -31.53 4.91
C ASP A 44 22.30 -31.42 6.44
N TRP A 45 23.04 -32.33 7.09
CA TRP A 45 23.21 -32.33 8.55
C TRP A 45 23.92 -31.06 9.08
N ILE A 46 24.74 -30.35 8.25
CA ILE A 46 25.41 -29.11 8.66
C ILE A 46 24.40 -28.00 8.97
N ASN A 47 23.25 -28.00 8.31
CA ASN A 47 22.19 -27.00 8.56
C ASN A 47 21.62 -27.07 9.97
N ASN A 48 21.79 -28.23 10.65
CA ASN A 48 21.31 -28.44 12.02
C ASN A 48 22.37 -28.10 13.08
N ILE A 49 23.61 -27.81 12.66
CA ILE A 49 24.68 -27.42 13.59
C ILE A 49 24.57 -25.89 13.79
N LYS A 50 24.34 -25.53 15.03
CA LYS A 50 24.38 -24.13 15.47
C LYS A 50 25.72 -23.85 16.10
N ILE A 51 26.42 -22.85 15.63
CA ILE A 51 27.71 -22.43 16.14
C ILE A 51 27.67 -20.97 16.59
N LEU A 52 28.48 -20.65 17.59
CA LEU A 52 28.67 -19.28 18.08
C LEU A 52 27.32 -18.53 18.28
N ASN A 53 27.14 -17.46 17.52
CA ASN A 53 26.01 -16.55 17.68
C ASN A 53 24.85 -16.83 16.70
N ASP A 54 24.81 -18.03 16.08
CA ASP A 54 23.79 -18.35 15.06
C ASP A 54 22.36 -18.09 15.55
N ASN A 55 22.06 -18.41 16.82
CA ASN A 55 20.74 -18.14 17.38
C ASN A 55 20.45 -16.64 17.47
N ILE A 56 21.44 -15.86 17.93
CA ILE A 56 21.29 -14.39 18.07
C ILE A 56 21.08 -13.78 16.68
N ILE A 57 21.91 -14.20 15.72
CA ILE A 57 21.80 -13.73 14.33
C ILE A 57 20.44 -14.11 13.72
N GLN A 58 19.95 -15.31 14.01
CA GLN A 58 18.64 -15.75 13.51
C GLN A 58 17.50 -14.95 14.16
N ASP A 59 17.59 -14.64 15.44
CA ASP A 59 16.60 -13.81 16.14
C ASP A 59 16.60 -12.37 15.60
N ASP A 60 17.79 -11.82 15.34
CA ASP A 60 17.95 -10.52 14.70
C ASP A 60 17.34 -10.51 13.29
N LEU A 61 17.59 -11.56 12.49
CA LEU A 61 16.99 -11.69 11.16
C LEU A 61 15.47 -11.77 11.23
N ASN A 62 14.91 -12.55 12.15
CA ASN A 62 13.47 -12.65 12.34
C ASN A 62 12.86 -11.27 12.71
N THR A 63 13.56 -10.53 13.58
CA THR A 63 13.13 -9.17 13.97
C THR A 63 13.15 -8.22 12.77
N LEU A 64 14.20 -8.26 11.97
CA LEU A 64 14.30 -7.47 10.75
C LEU A 64 13.23 -7.83 9.72
N ASP A 65 12.91 -9.11 9.57
CA ASP A 65 11.84 -9.57 8.67
C ASP A 65 10.47 -9.03 9.12
N GLU A 66 10.20 -8.98 10.41
CA GLU A 66 8.98 -8.36 10.94
C GLU A 66 8.94 -6.85 10.69
N GLU A 67 10.05 -6.15 10.84
CA GLU A 67 10.15 -4.73 10.55
C GLU A 67 9.96 -4.45 9.05
N ILE A 68 10.59 -5.23 8.19
CA ILE A 68 10.42 -5.15 6.73
C ILE A 68 8.95 -5.33 6.38
N LYS A 69 8.27 -6.32 6.96
CA LYS A 69 6.84 -6.55 6.71
C LYS A 69 5.97 -5.36 7.13
N LYS A 70 6.24 -4.76 8.29
CA LYS A 70 5.53 -3.55 8.76
C LYS A 70 5.76 -2.36 7.83
N LEU A 71 7.00 -2.15 7.39
CA LEU A 71 7.34 -1.07 6.46
C LEU A 71 6.70 -1.28 5.08
N GLN A 72 6.64 -2.51 4.59
CA GLN A 72 5.95 -2.84 3.34
C GLN A 72 4.45 -2.52 3.41
N GLN A 73 3.79 -2.87 4.52
CA GLN A 73 2.38 -2.53 4.74
C GLN A 73 2.16 -1.01 4.77
N ALA A 74 2.99 -0.29 5.54
CA ALA A 74 2.92 1.16 5.60
C ALA A 74 3.16 1.82 4.22
N LYS A 75 4.07 1.26 3.42
CA LYS A 75 4.30 1.72 2.04
C LYS A 75 3.05 1.55 1.18
N VAL A 76 2.42 0.38 1.20
CA VAL A 76 1.18 0.11 0.44
C VAL A 76 0.08 1.09 0.83
N GLU A 77 -0.08 1.39 2.12
CA GLU A 77 -1.05 2.38 2.58
C GLU A 77 -0.76 3.78 2.01
N LYS A 78 0.51 4.20 2.01
CA LYS A 78 0.91 5.50 1.45
C LYS A 78 0.73 5.56 -0.07
N GLU A 79 1.02 4.48 -0.78
CA GLU A 79 0.77 4.36 -2.22
C GLU A 79 -0.73 4.45 -2.55
N LYS A 80 -1.59 3.83 -1.72
CA LYS A 80 -3.04 3.95 -1.84
C LYS A 80 -3.53 5.38 -1.62
N MET A 81 -2.99 6.07 -0.60
CA MET A 81 -3.31 7.48 -0.35
C MET A 81 -2.87 8.37 -1.52
N LEU A 82 -1.68 8.12 -2.07
CA LEU A 82 -1.17 8.86 -3.22
C LEU A 82 -2.06 8.64 -4.45
N SER A 83 -2.47 7.40 -4.71
CA SER A 83 -3.39 7.07 -5.80
C SER A 83 -4.74 7.77 -5.65
N SER A 84 -5.29 7.84 -4.42
CA SER A 84 -6.51 8.61 -4.14
C SER A 84 -6.33 10.10 -4.47
N ASN A 85 -5.20 10.68 -4.09
CA ASN A 85 -4.91 12.08 -4.42
C ASN A 85 -4.80 12.33 -5.93
N GLU A 86 -4.25 11.39 -6.68
CA GLU A 86 -4.23 11.47 -8.14
C GLU A 86 -5.65 11.42 -8.74
N ASP A 87 -6.55 10.62 -8.13
CA ASP A 87 -7.94 10.59 -8.56
C ASP A 87 -8.62 11.94 -8.36
N TYR A 88 -8.35 12.65 -7.24
CA TYR A 88 -8.90 14.00 -7.02
C TYR A 88 -8.40 15.03 -8.05
N LYS A 89 -7.15 14.92 -8.47
CA LYS A 89 -6.60 15.82 -9.50
C LYS A 89 -7.35 15.71 -10.84
N LYS A 90 -8.03 14.60 -11.09
CA LYS A 90 -8.86 14.42 -12.29
C LYS A 90 -9.99 15.44 -12.38
N VAL A 91 -10.42 16.03 -11.25
CA VAL A 91 -11.39 17.14 -11.26
C VAL A 91 -10.96 18.30 -12.14
N LEU A 92 -9.65 18.52 -12.27
CA LEU A 92 -9.10 19.66 -13.01
C LEU A 92 -9.18 19.53 -14.55
N TYR A 93 -9.43 18.30 -15.06
CA TYR A 93 -9.40 18.05 -16.50
C TYR A 93 -10.50 17.09 -16.99
N SER A 94 -11.29 16.53 -16.09
CA SER A 94 -12.43 15.68 -16.46
C SER A 94 -13.64 16.51 -16.89
N SER A 95 -14.55 15.89 -17.64
CA SER A 95 -15.82 16.50 -18.07
C SER A 95 -16.93 15.46 -18.05
N GLY A 96 -18.19 15.93 -18.15
CA GLY A 96 -19.38 15.07 -18.13
C GLY A 96 -19.50 14.23 -16.86
N ASP A 97 -20.11 13.06 -16.99
CA ASP A 97 -20.41 12.17 -15.84
C ASP A 97 -19.19 11.84 -14.97
N LYS A 98 -18.01 11.70 -15.59
CA LYS A 98 -16.76 11.47 -14.84
C LYS A 98 -16.41 12.62 -13.90
N LEU A 99 -16.67 13.84 -14.30
CA LEU A 99 -16.44 15.01 -13.46
C LEU A 99 -17.44 15.02 -12.30
N VAL A 100 -18.72 14.71 -12.57
CA VAL A 100 -19.77 14.60 -11.54
C VAL A 100 -19.38 13.56 -10.48
N ASP A 101 -18.97 12.36 -10.90
CA ASP A 101 -18.56 11.29 -9.98
C ASP A 101 -17.37 11.69 -9.09
N ILE A 102 -16.39 12.43 -9.64
CA ILE A 102 -15.23 12.91 -8.88
C ILE A 102 -15.64 13.99 -7.88
N VAL A 103 -16.48 14.94 -8.31
CA VAL A 103 -16.99 16.01 -7.46
C VAL A 103 -17.83 15.44 -6.33
N GLU A 104 -18.69 14.47 -6.61
CA GLU A 104 -19.46 13.74 -5.60
C GLU A 104 -18.54 13.13 -4.54
N LYS A 105 -17.53 12.36 -4.96
CA LYS A 105 -16.54 11.76 -4.06
C LYS A 105 -15.84 12.79 -3.19
N ILE A 106 -15.43 13.92 -3.77
CA ILE A 106 -14.76 15.00 -3.04
C ILE A 106 -15.72 15.61 -1.99
N LEU A 107 -16.97 15.89 -2.37
CA LEU A 107 -17.96 16.48 -1.47
C LEU A 107 -18.32 15.54 -0.32
N VAL A 108 -18.51 14.25 -0.58
CA VAL A 108 -18.78 13.23 0.46
C VAL A 108 -17.63 13.18 1.47
N GLU A 109 -16.38 13.18 0.99
CA GLU A 109 -15.21 13.12 1.89
C GLU A 109 -15.00 14.43 2.65
N MET A 110 -15.19 15.59 1.99
CA MET A 110 -14.97 16.90 2.64
C MET A 110 -16.08 17.26 3.63
N LEU A 111 -17.34 16.95 3.30
CA LEU A 111 -18.49 17.36 4.10
C LEU A 111 -18.94 16.26 5.04
N SER A 112 -18.46 15.02 4.85
CA SER A 112 -18.88 13.82 5.60
C SER A 112 -20.41 13.61 5.57
N ILE A 113 -21.05 14.00 4.47
CA ILE A 113 -22.49 13.87 4.27
C ILE A 113 -22.76 12.94 3.09
N PRO A 114 -23.81 12.11 3.19
CA PRO A 114 -24.27 11.34 2.04
C PRO A 114 -24.84 12.30 0.98
N ILE A 115 -24.52 12.03 -0.27
CA ILE A 115 -25.19 12.67 -1.41
C ILE A 115 -26.32 11.75 -1.83
N ASP A 116 -27.52 12.26 -1.82
CA ASP A 116 -28.69 11.49 -2.20
C ASP A 116 -28.72 11.31 -3.73
N ASP A 117 -29.02 10.08 -4.15
CA ASP A 117 -29.31 9.74 -5.56
C ASP A 117 -30.68 10.30 -5.99
N LEU A 118 -30.86 11.59 -5.82
CA LEU A 118 -32.04 12.24 -6.40
C LEU A 118 -31.82 12.37 -7.91
N ASP A 119 -32.85 11.92 -8.62
CA ASP A 119 -33.00 11.89 -10.08
C ASP A 119 -31.95 12.72 -10.86
N ARG A 120 -30.80 12.10 -11.12
CA ARG A 120 -29.66 12.67 -11.89
C ARG A 120 -30.06 13.21 -13.29
N LYS A 121 -31.31 13.04 -13.69
CA LYS A 121 -31.83 13.62 -14.93
C LYS A 121 -32.15 15.12 -14.83
N LYS A 122 -32.32 15.63 -13.60
CA LYS A 122 -32.69 17.04 -13.39
C LYS A 122 -31.51 17.88 -12.91
N GLN A 123 -30.75 17.37 -11.93
CA GLN A 123 -29.55 18.00 -11.37
C GLN A 123 -28.43 16.97 -11.26
N ASP A 124 -27.18 17.42 -11.32
CA ASP A 124 -26.05 16.51 -11.23
C ASP A 124 -25.92 15.92 -9.81
N LEU A 125 -26.07 16.77 -8.76
CA LEU A 125 -25.94 16.33 -7.36
C LEU A 125 -26.96 17.03 -6.47
N TYR A 126 -27.45 16.31 -5.42
CA TYR A 126 -28.29 16.86 -4.38
C TYR A 126 -27.81 16.40 -3.00
N PHE A 127 -27.81 17.31 -2.05
CA PHE A 127 -27.53 17.01 -0.65
C PHE A 127 -28.10 18.06 0.30
N LYS A 128 -28.18 17.72 1.59
CA LYS A 128 -28.59 18.66 2.64
C LYS A 128 -27.38 19.08 3.46
N LEU A 129 -27.22 20.39 3.63
CA LEU A 129 -26.18 20.96 4.48
C LEU A 129 -26.86 21.94 5.45
N ASP A 130 -26.73 21.70 6.76
CA ASP A 130 -27.34 22.53 7.82
C ASP A 130 -28.84 22.77 7.64
N GLY A 131 -29.56 21.77 7.14
CA GLY A 131 -31.00 21.85 6.89
C GLY A 131 -31.38 22.56 5.57
N ILE A 132 -30.40 23.05 4.80
CA ILE A 132 -30.60 23.68 3.51
C ILE A 132 -30.45 22.63 2.41
N ASN A 133 -31.38 22.63 1.45
CA ASN A 133 -31.29 21.79 0.27
C ASN A 133 -30.33 22.41 -0.75
N ILE A 134 -29.29 21.71 -1.11
CA ILE A 134 -28.28 22.12 -2.08
C ILE A 134 -28.49 21.33 -3.36
N LEU A 135 -28.75 22.03 -4.45
CA LEU A 135 -28.88 21.47 -5.79
C LEU A 135 -27.65 21.92 -6.58
N ALA A 136 -26.79 20.97 -6.90
CA ALA A 136 -25.53 21.27 -7.58
C ALA A 136 -25.57 20.90 -9.06
N GLU A 137 -25.03 21.77 -9.86
CA GLU A 137 -24.77 21.59 -11.28
C GLU A 137 -23.25 21.61 -11.48
N VAL A 138 -22.71 20.62 -12.17
CA VAL A 138 -21.28 20.43 -12.41
C VAL A 138 -20.98 20.62 -13.88
N LYS A 139 -20.10 21.54 -14.20
CA LYS A 139 -19.70 21.83 -15.59
C LYS A 139 -18.20 21.69 -15.78
N GLY A 140 -17.82 20.80 -16.68
CA GLY A 140 -16.47 20.76 -17.22
C GLY A 140 -16.37 21.75 -18.37
N VAL A 141 -15.49 22.72 -18.22
CA VAL A 141 -15.40 23.83 -19.16
C VAL A 141 -14.31 23.56 -20.19
N ASN A 142 -14.70 22.94 -21.31
CA ASN A 142 -13.94 23.06 -22.56
C ASN A 142 -14.27 24.38 -23.30
N ASP A 143 -15.37 25.03 -22.91
CA ASP A 143 -15.88 26.27 -23.48
C ASP A 143 -16.02 27.36 -22.41
N PRO A 144 -15.95 28.65 -22.78
CA PRO A 144 -16.08 29.72 -21.81
C PRO A 144 -17.46 29.66 -21.12
N PHE A 145 -17.42 29.89 -19.80
CA PHE A 145 -18.61 29.96 -18.95
C PHE A 145 -19.70 30.84 -19.55
N GLN A 146 -20.90 30.28 -19.67
CA GLN A 146 -22.05 30.97 -20.26
C GLN A 146 -23.08 31.31 -19.17
N ARG A 147 -23.82 32.43 -19.38
CA ARG A 147 -24.92 32.86 -18.50
C ARG A 147 -26.01 31.79 -18.37
N ASP A 148 -26.16 30.95 -19.37
CA ASP A 148 -27.15 29.87 -19.38
C ASP A 148 -26.89 28.83 -18.29
N ASN A 149 -25.66 28.63 -17.90
CA ASN A 149 -25.32 27.71 -16.77
C ASN A 149 -25.92 28.19 -15.44
N ILE A 150 -25.89 29.52 -15.19
CA ILE A 150 -26.54 30.10 -14.01
C ILE A 150 -28.06 29.94 -14.09
N SER A 151 -28.62 30.16 -15.31
CA SER A 151 -30.06 30.01 -15.51
C SER A 151 -30.54 28.60 -15.31
N GLN A 152 -29.73 27.61 -15.66
CA GLN A 152 -29.98 26.20 -15.44
C GLN A 152 -30.00 25.88 -13.92
N ALA A 153 -28.96 26.28 -13.18
CA ALA A 153 -28.88 26.05 -11.73
C ALA A 153 -30.08 26.72 -11.00
N LYS A 154 -30.47 27.94 -11.41
CA LYS A 154 -31.67 28.61 -10.86
C LYS A 154 -32.95 27.83 -11.13
N ARG A 155 -33.10 27.28 -12.34
CA ARG A 155 -34.25 26.48 -12.73
C ARG A 155 -34.37 25.26 -11.88
N HIS A 156 -33.28 24.53 -11.66
CA HIS A 156 -33.27 23.34 -10.75
C HIS A 156 -33.75 23.69 -9.34
N VAL A 157 -33.31 24.82 -8.77
CA VAL A 157 -33.80 25.28 -7.46
C VAL A 157 -35.30 25.57 -7.50
N THR A 158 -35.80 26.24 -8.56
CA THR A 158 -37.21 26.58 -8.68
C THR A 158 -38.07 25.33 -8.83
N ASP A 159 -37.65 24.40 -9.68
CA ASP A 159 -38.38 23.15 -9.93
C ASP A 159 -38.43 22.29 -8.69
N PHE A 160 -37.32 22.13 -7.98
CA PHE A 160 -37.25 21.42 -6.72
C PHE A 160 -38.17 22.04 -5.65
N ALA A 161 -38.13 23.38 -5.50
CA ALA A 161 -38.94 24.09 -4.54
C ALA A 161 -40.46 23.88 -4.83
N ASN A 162 -40.88 24.00 -6.07
CA ASN A 162 -42.26 23.77 -6.49
C ASN A 162 -42.74 22.34 -6.21
N GLU A 163 -41.90 21.35 -6.53
CA GLU A 163 -42.19 19.93 -6.30
C GLU A 163 -42.32 19.59 -4.81
N ASN A 164 -41.63 20.34 -3.95
CA ASN A 164 -41.63 20.13 -2.50
C ASN A 164 -42.55 21.13 -1.75
N GLY A 165 -43.35 21.95 -2.46
CA GLY A 165 -44.29 22.88 -1.85
C GLY A 165 -43.63 24.05 -1.11
N ILE A 166 -42.42 24.44 -1.49
CA ILE A 166 -41.67 25.54 -0.89
C ILE A 166 -41.85 26.78 -1.77
N TYR A 167 -42.37 27.86 -1.22
CA TYR A 167 -42.74 29.05 -1.97
C TYR A 167 -42.24 30.36 -1.32
N GLY A 168 -42.18 31.41 -2.11
CA GLY A 168 -41.89 32.78 -1.68
C GLY A 168 -40.48 32.90 -1.06
N GLU A 169 -40.37 33.57 0.04
CA GLU A 169 -39.09 33.82 0.73
C GLU A 169 -38.41 32.54 1.26
N ASP A 170 -39.20 31.49 1.51
CA ASP A 170 -38.70 30.24 2.06
C ASP A 170 -37.83 29.49 1.05
N VAL A 171 -38.06 29.70 -0.25
CA VAL A 171 -37.17 29.14 -1.30
C VAL A 171 -35.70 29.57 -1.08
N ASN A 172 -35.48 30.86 -0.82
CA ASN A 172 -34.15 31.39 -0.60
C ASN A 172 -33.52 30.94 0.74
N LYS A 173 -34.33 30.56 1.72
CA LYS A 173 -33.87 30.09 3.03
C LYS A 173 -33.55 28.61 2.99
N MET A 174 -34.38 27.82 2.29
CA MET A 174 -34.36 26.35 2.36
C MET A 174 -33.69 25.69 1.14
N CYS A 175 -33.50 26.41 0.05
CA CYS A 175 -32.91 25.89 -1.19
C CYS A 175 -31.79 26.78 -1.72
N LYS A 176 -30.69 26.18 -2.14
CA LYS A 176 -29.55 26.86 -2.79
C LYS A 176 -29.11 26.11 -4.01
N GLY A 177 -28.81 26.87 -5.06
CA GLY A 177 -28.12 26.35 -6.22
C GLY A 177 -26.61 26.47 -6.03
N LEU A 178 -25.90 25.42 -6.31
CA LEU A 178 -24.44 25.38 -6.35
C LEU A 178 -24.00 25.09 -7.78
N LEU A 179 -23.13 25.93 -8.31
CA LEU A 179 -22.52 25.71 -9.63
C LEU A 179 -21.04 25.44 -9.45
N ILE A 180 -20.61 24.26 -9.83
CA ILE A 180 -19.23 23.79 -9.75
C ILE A 180 -18.65 23.76 -11.15
N ILE A 181 -17.53 24.44 -11.34
CA ILE A 181 -16.88 24.59 -12.65
C ILE A 181 -15.40 24.27 -12.48
N ASN A 182 -14.85 23.43 -13.36
CA ASN A 182 -13.41 23.16 -13.40
C ASN A 182 -12.70 23.99 -14.49
#